data_dbbf7f789f51e21c41b84235aa4fd664
#
_entry.id   dbbf7f789f51e21c41b84235aa4fd664
#
_cell.length_a   1.000
_cell.length_b   1.000
_cell.length_c   1.000
_cell.angle_alpha   90.00
_cell.angle_beta   90.00
_cell.angle_gamma   90.00
#
_symmetry.space_group_name_H-M   'P 1'
#
loop_
_entity.id
_entity.type
_entity.pdbx_description
1 polymer ?
#
loop_
_entity_poly.entity_id
_entity_poly.type
_entity_poly.pdbx_seq_one_letter_code
_entity_poly.pdbx_strand_id
1 'polypeptide(L)'
;MKKIRKRYMIRNLIIAITIMLGLSGLANAKTIDYLVTGTPGGTSYDNAELFIPLLEKETGYTIKKVIVDSSVGATIYLKKSKNPSIWIQNSLEHETVGNELQATPESWLGTGWGRAMAFCSNDALADAVARLKAGKRLTFAVSNSYGQHLIDPLVEVTGTPMKFVPYGSSGKSLKGFVAGDTDMLFTNMPKAVSGVTKNGISCWANTGPTKILDMEPMADLFPDYKYNDIQTFTYLDSANLSASDVEKFRAAWVNVLKDEAVAGHIKKKKLFHPSVYGDLSPAEWAAKLDKAGKNWVGK
;
A
#
# COMPACT_ATOMS: atom_id res chain seq x y z
N MET A 1 27.90 -67.48 -3.02
CA MET A 1 28.42 -66.10 -2.67
C MET A 1 28.18 -65.03 -3.72
N LYS A 2 28.25 -65.25 -5.02
CA LYS A 2 28.03 -64.21 -6.07
C LYS A 2 26.61 -63.62 -6.11
N LYS A 3 25.52 -64.36 -5.81
CA LYS A 3 24.13 -63.90 -5.82
C LYS A 3 23.79 -62.90 -4.71
N ILE A 4 24.42 -63.02 -3.54
CA ILE A 4 24.19 -62.16 -2.37
C ILE A 4 24.83 -60.78 -2.62
N ARG A 5 26.06 -60.71 -3.16
CA ARG A 5 26.72 -59.45 -3.51
C ARG A 5 25.92 -58.61 -4.50
N LYS A 6 25.28 -59.24 -5.51
CA LYS A 6 24.48 -58.53 -6.52
C LYS A 6 23.22 -57.87 -5.94
N ARG A 7 22.57 -58.52 -4.95
CA ARG A 7 21.40 -57.96 -4.25
C ARG A 7 21.74 -56.73 -3.38
N TYR A 8 22.87 -56.76 -2.68
CA TYR A 8 23.33 -55.60 -1.89
C TYR A 8 23.72 -54.40 -2.76
N MET A 9 24.37 -54.69 -3.89
CA MET A 9 24.75 -53.62 -4.84
C MET A 9 23.54 -52.92 -5.47
N ILE A 10 22.50 -53.67 -5.85
CA ILE A 10 21.24 -53.08 -6.39
C ILE A 10 20.49 -52.29 -5.31
N ARG A 11 20.41 -52.79 -4.08
CA ARG A 11 19.76 -52.09 -2.97
C ARG A 11 20.44 -50.78 -2.62
N ASN A 12 21.75 -50.75 -2.58
CA ASN A 12 22.54 -49.54 -2.31
C ASN A 12 22.47 -48.55 -3.48
N LEU A 13 22.35 -49.02 -4.71
CA LEU A 13 22.16 -48.18 -5.88
C LEU A 13 20.76 -47.50 -5.86
N ILE A 14 19.70 -48.23 -5.50
CA ILE A 14 18.34 -47.70 -5.35
C ILE A 14 18.29 -46.65 -4.26
N ILE A 15 18.91 -46.90 -3.08
CA ILE A 15 18.98 -45.94 -1.99
C ILE A 15 19.75 -44.69 -2.41
N ALA A 16 20.87 -44.81 -3.13
CA ALA A 16 21.63 -43.67 -3.61
C ALA A 16 20.84 -42.82 -4.64
N ILE A 17 20.08 -43.46 -5.54
CA ILE A 17 19.21 -42.77 -6.51
C ILE A 17 18.05 -42.07 -5.79
N THR A 18 17.45 -42.67 -4.77
CA THR A 18 16.38 -42.08 -3.99
C THR A 18 16.88 -40.87 -3.18
N ILE A 19 18.11 -40.94 -2.66
CA ILE A 19 18.74 -39.80 -1.97
C ILE A 19 19.10 -38.69 -2.96
N MET A 20 19.60 -38.99 -4.15
CA MET A 20 19.89 -38.00 -5.19
C MET A 20 18.61 -37.34 -5.73
N LEU A 21 17.52 -38.08 -5.88
CA LEU A 21 16.23 -37.52 -6.29
C LEU A 21 15.57 -36.71 -5.17
N GLY A 22 15.83 -37.04 -3.90
CA GLY A 22 15.40 -36.27 -2.73
C GLY A 22 16.20 -35.00 -2.53
N LEU A 23 17.46 -34.95 -2.94
CA LEU A 23 18.33 -33.77 -2.83
C LEU A 23 18.21 -32.81 -4.02
N SER A 24 17.76 -33.28 -5.17
CA SER A 24 17.45 -32.38 -6.31
C SER A 24 16.18 -31.52 -6.09
N GLY A 25 15.39 -31.80 -5.07
CA GLY A 25 14.27 -30.96 -4.63
C GLY A 25 14.66 -29.79 -3.72
N LEU A 26 15.90 -29.68 -3.28
CA LEU A 26 16.47 -28.47 -2.69
C LEU A 26 16.99 -27.54 -3.82
N ALA A 27 16.18 -27.35 -4.86
CA ALA A 27 16.37 -26.22 -5.76
C ALA A 27 16.40 -24.99 -4.87
N ASN A 28 17.47 -24.19 -4.94
CA ASN A 28 17.60 -22.90 -4.30
C ASN A 28 16.25 -22.20 -4.35
N ALA A 29 15.57 -22.12 -3.20
CA ALA A 29 14.30 -21.44 -3.13
C ALA A 29 14.61 -20.02 -3.60
N LYS A 30 14.10 -19.69 -4.81
CA LYS A 30 14.33 -18.36 -5.36
C LYS A 30 13.77 -17.37 -4.35
N THR A 31 14.59 -16.45 -3.91
CA THR A 31 14.21 -15.46 -2.89
C THR A 31 13.77 -14.19 -3.58
N ILE A 32 12.66 -13.64 -3.11
CA ILE A 32 12.15 -12.33 -3.52
C ILE A 32 12.12 -11.42 -2.29
N ASP A 33 12.49 -10.17 -2.48
CA ASP A 33 12.40 -9.17 -1.44
C ASP A 33 11.03 -8.48 -1.48
N TYR A 34 10.35 -8.39 -0.34
CA TYR A 34 9.10 -7.64 -0.19
C TYR A 34 9.40 -6.34 0.55
N LEU A 35 9.34 -5.21 -0.16
CA LEU A 35 9.68 -3.93 0.42
C LEU A 35 8.52 -3.37 1.25
N VAL A 36 8.80 -3.04 2.49
CA VAL A 36 7.85 -2.47 3.44
C VAL A 36 8.23 -1.04 3.74
N THR A 37 7.46 -0.10 3.23
CA THR A 37 7.61 1.33 3.53
C THR A 37 6.99 1.62 4.90
N GLY A 38 7.79 1.59 5.94
CA GLY A 38 7.34 1.90 7.30
C GLY A 38 7.80 0.91 8.36
N THR A 39 7.49 1.26 9.59
CA THR A 39 7.92 0.54 10.79
C THR A 39 6.82 -0.41 11.31
N PRO A 40 7.15 -1.36 12.20
CA PRO A 40 6.18 -2.22 12.89
C PRO A 40 4.99 -1.44 13.49
N GLY A 41 3.79 -1.97 13.30
CA GLY A 41 2.52 -1.31 13.69
C GLY A 41 2.00 -0.28 12.68
N GLY A 42 2.70 -0.06 11.57
CA GLY A 42 2.20 0.67 10.41
C GLY A 42 1.37 -0.22 9.48
N THR A 43 0.50 0.38 8.69
CA THR A 43 -0.39 -0.37 7.76
C THR A 43 0.39 -1.21 6.76
N SER A 44 1.48 -0.68 6.18
CA SER A 44 2.32 -1.43 5.22
C SER A 44 2.98 -2.64 5.87
N TYR A 45 3.40 -2.50 7.13
CA TYR A 45 3.98 -3.62 7.89
C TYR A 45 2.94 -4.70 8.18
N ASP A 46 1.78 -4.30 8.71
CA ASP A 46 0.68 -5.24 9.01
C ASP A 46 0.23 -6.00 7.75
N ASN A 47 0.20 -5.31 6.61
CA ASN A 47 -0.15 -5.93 5.32
C ASN A 47 0.92 -6.93 4.86
N ALA A 48 2.19 -6.62 5.03
CA ALA A 48 3.27 -7.55 4.67
C ALA A 48 3.21 -8.83 5.51
N GLU A 49 2.91 -8.74 6.82
CA GLU A 49 2.72 -9.90 7.69
C GLU A 49 1.60 -10.82 7.19
N LEU A 50 0.57 -10.26 6.56
CA LEU A 50 -0.55 -11.02 6.03
C LEU A 50 -0.25 -11.58 4.63
N PHE A 51 0.33 -10.76 3.74
CA PHE A 51 0.48 -11.13 2.33
C PHE A 51 1.66 -12.06 2.07
N ILE A 52 2.77 -11.90 2.79
CA ILE A 52 3.97 -12.71 2.55
C ILE A 52 3.67 -14.21 2.66
N PRO A 53 3.09 -14.73 3.75
CA PRO A 53 2.81 -16.16 3.86
C PRO A 53 1.87 -16.70 2.77
N LEU A 54 0.90 -15.89 2.34
CA LEU A 54 -0.03 -16.25 1.29
C LEU A 54 0.66 -16.30 -0.08
N LEU A 55 1.48 -15.30 -0.39
CA LEU A 55 2.28 -15.29 -1.62
C LEU A 55 3.29 -16.44 -1.67
N GLU A 56 3.95 -16.75 -0.56
CA GLU A 56 4.86 -17.90 -0.46
C GLU A 56 4.13 -19.22 -0.76
N LYS A 57 2.93 -19.39 -0.19
CA LYS A 57 2.07 -20.56 -0.43
C LYS A 57 1.67 -20.69 -1.89
N GLU A 58 1.25 -19.59 -2.53
CA GLU A 58 0.80 -19.58 -3.91
C GLU A 58 1.95 -19.74 -4.92
N THR A 59 3.11 -19.16 -4.62
CA THR A 59 4.23 -19.10 -5.56
C THR A 59 5.29 -20.18 -5.32
N GLY A 60 5.43 -20.67 -4.10
CA GLY A 60 6.53 -21.55 -3.70
C GLY A 60 7.90 -20.84 -3.63
N TYR A 61 7.91 -19.51 -3.66
CA TYR A 61 9.11 -18.70 -3.44
C TYR A 61 9.28 -18.40 -1.94
N THR A 62 10.51 -18.20 -1.50
CA THR A 62 10.76 -17.60 -0.19
C THR A 62 10.71 -16.08 -0.33
N ILE A 63 9.90 -15.42 0.48
CA ILE A 63 9.73 -13.97 0.41
C ILE A 63 10.30 -13.31 1.66
N LYS A 64 11.38 -12.56 1.47
CA LYS A 64 12.07 -11.85 2.53
C LYS A 64 11.47 -10.46 2.71
N LYS A 65 10.98 -10.18 3.90
CA LYS A 65 10.54 -8.83 4.27
C LYS A 65 11.74 -7.91 4.46
N VAL A 66 11.77 -6.81 3.71
CA VAL A 66 12.80 -5.77 3.77
C VAL A 66 12.14 -4.45 4.18
N ILE A 67 12.52 -3.93 5.33
CA ILE A 67 11.99 -2.66 5.82
C ILE A 67 12.80 -1.52 5.19
N VAL A 68 12.08 -0.59 4.56
CA VAL A 68 12.61 0.65 4.01
C VAL A 68 11.85 1.84 4.62
N ASP A 69 12.54 2.94 4.91
CA ASP A 69 11.95 4.02 5.69
C ASP A 69 10.87 4.81 4.93
N SER A 70 10.90 4.77 3.59
CA SER A 70 10.03 5.58 2.75
C SER A 70 10.03 5.08 1.30
N SER A 71 9.21 5.69 0.45
CA SER A 71 9.24 5.47 -1.00
C SER A 71 10.61 5.83 -1.61
N VAL A 72 11.28 6.85 -1.08
CA VAL A 72 12.67 7.18 -1.46
C VAL A 72 13.62 6.05 -1.08
N GLY A 73 13.48 5.49 0.12
CA GLY A 73 14.24 4.31 0.55
C GLY A 73 13.98 3.10 -0.35
N ALA A 74 12.74 2.88 -0.78
CA ALA A 74 12.41 1.83 -1.74
C ALA A 74 13.10 2.07 -3.10
N THR A 75 13.09 3.30 -3.62
CA THR A 75 13.79 3.67 -4.84
C THR A 75 15.29 3.37 -4.77
N ILE A 76 15.92 3.76 -3.66
CA ILE A 76 17.35 3.50 -3.43
C ILE A 76 17.62 2.00 -3.37
N TYR A 77 16.73 1.24 -2.73
CA TYR A 77 16.85 -0.21 -2.63
C TYR A 77 16.75 -0.87 -4.01
N LEU A 78 15.73 -0.56 -4.80
CA LEU A 78 15.50 -1.12 -6.13
C LEU A 78 16.67 -0.84 -7.09
N LYS A 79 17.23 0.37 -7.05
CA LYS A 79 18.42 0.72 -7.85
C LYS A 79 19.69 -0.06 -7.47
N LYS A 80 19.77 -0.60 -6.25
CA LYS A 80 20.98 -1.29 -5.74
C LYS A 80 20.81 -2.79 -5.62
N SER A 81 19.61 -3.29 -5.43
CA SER A 81 19.32 -4.72 -5.27
C SER A 81 19.46 -5.43 -6.61
N LYS A 82 19.96 -6.66 -6.53
CA LYS A 82 19.94 -7.62 -7.64
C LYS A 82 18.84 -8.67 -7.48
N ASN A 83 18.15 -8.64 -6.34
CA ASN A 83 17.04 -9.55 -6.09
C ASN A 83 15.77 -8.99 -6.71
N PRO A 84 14.92 -9.83 -7.30
CA PRO A 84 13.59 -9.42 -7.67
C PRO A 84 12.85 -8.95 -6.43
N SER A 85 12.05 -7.91 -6.58
CA SER A 85 11.44 -7.25 -5.44
C SER A 85 9.97 -6.94 -5.69
N ILE A 86 9.13 -7.17 -4.68
CA ILE A 86 7.74 -6.73 -4.65
C ILE A 86 7.67 -5.45 -3.81
N TRP A 87 6.97 -4.44 -4.31
CA TRP A 87 6.67 -3.26 -3.51
C TRP A 87 5.24 -2.79 -3.77
N ILE A 88 4.68 -2.14 -2.75
CA ILE A 88 3.37 -1.53 -2.84
C ILE A 88 3.56 -0.02 -2.79
N GLN A 89 2.93 0.64 -3.74
CA GLN A 89 2.96 2.08 -3.91
C GLN A 89 1.53 2.62 -3.96
N ASN A 90 1.31 3.81 -3.49
CA ASN A 90 0.03 4.46 -3.68
C ASN A 90 0.05 5.38 -4.92
N SER A 91 -1.14 5.75 -5.40
CA SER A 91 -1.30 6.60 -6.59
C SER A 91 -0.50 7.91 -6.50
N LEU A 92 -0.48 8.52 -5.33
CA LEU A 92 0.20 9.78 -5.07
C LEU A 92 1.74 9.64 -5.13
N GLU A 93 2.28 8.57 -4.55
CA GLU A 93 3.72 8.26 -4.64
C GLU A 93 4.11 7.92 -6.07
N HIS A 94 3.24 7.25 -6.81
CA HIS A 94 3.48 6.96 -8.22
C HIS A 94 3.65 8.24 -9.05
N GLU A 95 2.82 9.23 -8.84
CA GLU A 95 2.90 10.51 -9.54
C GLU A 95 4.18 11.28 -9.22
N THR A 96 4.68 11.15 -7.99
CA THR A 96 5.84 11.92 -7.53
C THR A 96 7.18 11.23 -7.78
N VAL A 97 7.23 9.90 -7.69
CA VAL A 97 8.48 9.12 -7.77
C VAL A 97 8.36 7.85 -8.63
N GLY A 98 7.24 7.67 -9.34
CA GLY A 98 6.93 6.43 -10.04
C GLY A 98 7.98 6.03 -11.08
N ASN A 99 8.47 6.98 -11.88
CA ASN A 99 9.52 6.73 -12.87
C ASN A 99 10.85 6.33 -12.21
N GLU A 100 11.12 6.83 -11.04
CA GLU A 100 12.31 6.48 -10.26
C GLU A 100 12.18 5.10 -9.62
N LEU A 101 10.94 4.66 -9.33
CA LEU A 101 10.63 3.35 -8.74
C LEU A 101 10.48 2.25 -9.79
N GLN A 102 10.76 2.50 -11.04
CA GLN A 102 10.60 1.52 -12.13
C GLN A 102 9.17 0.95 -12.23
N ALA A 103 8.19 1.74 -11.82
CA ALA A 103 6.78 1.37 -11.88
C ALA A 103 6.28 1.47 -13.33
N THR A 104 6.48 0.40 -14.09
CA THR A 104 6.06 0.28 -15.48
C THR A 104 4.86 -0.66 -15.60
N PRO A 105 4.10 -0.63 -16.70
CA PRO A 105 3.02 -1.60 -16.94
C PRO A 105 3.49 -3.05 -16.85
N GLU A 106 4.73 -3.35 -17.25
CA GLU A 106 5.31 -4.68 -17.23
C GLU A 106 5.61 -5.14 -15.79
N SER A 107 6.00 -4.22 -14.92
CA SER A 107 6.27 -4.50 -13.50
C SER A 107 5.01 -4.61 -12.66
N TRP A 108 3.85 -4.21 -13.18
CA TRP A 108 2.62 -4.20 -12.42
C TRP A 108 2.05 -5.60 -12.16
N LEU A 109 1.78 -5.93 -10.90
CA LEU A 109 1.13 -7.19 -10.50
C LEU A 109 -0.39 -7.02 -10.39
N GLY A 110 -0.85 -5.87 -9.93
CA GLY A 110 -2.27 -5.63 -9.76
C GLY A 110 -2.58 -4.45 -8.85
N THR A 111 -3.85 -4.07 -8.80
CA THR A 111 -4.34 -3.18 -7.75
C THR A 111 -4.27 -3.90 -6.41
N GLY A 112 -3.90 -3.15 -5.39
CA GLY A 112 -3.94 -3.64 -4.01
C GLY A 112 -5.31 -3.31 -3.39
N TRP A 113 -5.33 -2.33 -2.54
CA TRP A 113 -6.56 -1.81 -1.90
C TRP A 113 -6.61 -0.29 -2.06
N GLY A 114 -7.81 0.24 -2.02
CA GLY A 114 -7.99 1.69 -1.87
C GLY A 114 -8.05 2.08 -0.40
N ARG A 115 -7.63 3.29 -0.12
CA ARG A 115 -7.79 3.89 1.20
C ARG A 115 -8.33 5.31 1.08
N ALA A 116 -9.38 5.59 1.83
CA ALA A 116 -9.73 6.96 2.09
C ALA A 116 -8.76 7.58 3.10
N MET A 117 -8.57 8.87 2.96
CA MET A 117 -7.99 9.71 3.99
C MET A 117 -9.11 10.39 4.74
N ALA A 118 -8.88 10.71 5.99
CA ALA A 118 -9.87 11.36 6.84
C ALA A 118 -9.43 12.78 7.21
N PHE A 119 -10.40 13.66 7.27
CA PHE A 119 -10.30 15.01 7.81
C PHE A 119 -10.93 15.02 9.18
N CYS A 120 -10.14 15.41 10.17
CA CYS A 120 -10.57 15.44 11.56
C CYS A 120 -10.28 16.81 12.20
N SER A 121 -11.13 17.21 13.13
CA SER A 121 -10.96 18.39 13.99
C SER A 121 -11.48 18.05 15.39
N ASN A 122 -11.33 18.98 16.32
CA ASN A 122 -12.01 18.88 17.62
C ASN A 122 -13.44 19.46 17.56
N ASP A 123 -13.81 20.04 16.42
CA ASP A 123 -15.12 20.64 16.18
C ASP A 123 -16.10 19.63 15.59
N ALA A 124 -17.39 19.87 15.73
CA ALA A 124 -18.42 19.15 14.98
C ALA A 124 -18.33 19.47 13.48
N LEU A 125 -18.94 18.64 12.62
CA LEU A 125 -18.90 18.79 11.16
C LEU A 125 -19.27 20.22 10.70
N ALA A 126 -20.36 20.78 11.20
CA ALA A 126 -20.83 22.10 10.80
C ALA A 126 -19.81 23.21 11.12
N ASP A 127 -19.22 23.14 12.30
CA ASP A 127 -18.23 24.11 12.78
C ASP A 127 -16.89 23.93 12.03
N ALA A 128 -16.48 22.69 11.76
CA ALA A 128 -15.29 22.40 10.97
C ALA A 128 -15.43 22.96 9.53
N VAL A 129 -16.59 22.76 8.88
CA VAL A 129 -16.88 23.32 7.55
C VAL A 129 -16.95 24.86 7.60
N ALA A 130 -17.57 25.43 8.65
CA ALA A 130 -17.61 26.88 8.83
C ALA A 130 -16.22 27.49 8.99
N ARG A 131 -15.35 26.85 9.76
CA ARG A 131 -13.93 27.26 9.89
C ARG A 131 -13.19 27.23 8.57
N LEU A 132 -13.37 26.18 7.77
CA LEU A 132 -12.80 26.06 6.44
C LEU A 132 -13.27 27.16 5.49
N LYS A 133 -14.51 27.61 5.61
CA LYS A 133 -15.09 28.70 4.78
C LYS A 133 -14.80 30.11 5.31
N ALA A 134 -14.32 30.23 6.53
CA ALA A 134 -14.09 31.52 7.17
C ALA A 134 -12.84 32.27 6.69
N GLY A 135 -12.02 31.65 5.81
CA GLY A 135 -10.80 32.25 5.26
C GLY A 135 -9.67 32.46 6.28
N LYS A 136 -9.81 31.96 7.52
CA LYS A 136 -8.76 32.02 8.53
C LYS A 136 -7.72 30.94 8.30
N ARG A 137 -6.43 31.30 8.46
CA ARG A 137 -5.34 30.33 8.32
C ARG A 137 -5.50 29.16 9.29
N LEU A 138 -5.49 27.94 8.76
CA LEU A 138 -5.58 26.70 9.52
C LEU A 138 -4.27 25.90 9.42
N THR A 139 -3.95 25.17 10.48
CA THR A 139 -2.82 24.25 10.53
C THR A 139 -3.32 22.82 10.47
N PHE A 140 -2.67 21.98 9.64
CA PHE A 140 -3.00 20.58 9.48
C PHE A 140 -1.82 19.68 9.90
N ALA A 141 -2.05 18.78 10.84
CA ALA A 141 -1.14 17.69 11.09
C ALA A 141 -1.23 16.68 9.95
N VAL A 142 -0.10 16.35 9.35
CA VAL A 142 0.02 15.36 8.26
C VAL A 142 1.14 14.37 8.56
N SER A 143 1.07 13.18 7.99
CA SER A 143 2.09 12.16 8.20
C SER A 143 3.43 12.48 7.52
N ASN A 144 3.38 13.09 6.34
CA ASN A 144 4.53 13.42 5.50
C ASN A 144 4.21 14.59 4.57
N SER A 145 5.18 15.02 3.78
CA SER A 145 5.01 16.12 2.82
C SER A 145 3.96 15.88 1.73
N TYR A 146 3.66 14.62 1.42
CA TYR A 146 2.58 14.30 0.47
C TYR A 146 1.18 14.72 0.95
N GLY A 147 1.00 14.92 2.25
CA GLY A 147 -0.22 15.49 2.80
C GLY A 147 -0.59 16.83 2.19
N GLN A 148 0.40 17.60 1.75
CA GLN A 148 0.19 18.87 1.06
C GLN A 148 -0.66 18.69 -0.19
N HIS A 149 -0.29 17.79 -1.09
CA HIS A 149 -1.00 17.55 -2.35
C HIS A 149 -2.46 17.14 -2.16
N LEU A 150 -2.80 16.60 -0.99
CA LEU A 150 -4.16 16.19 -0.66
C LEU A 150 -4.99 17.33 -0.06
N ILE A 151 -4.33 18.33 0.48
CA ILE A 151 -4.96 19.48 1.10
C ILE A 151 -5.02 20.67 0.13
N ASP A 152 -4.10 20.78 -0.83
CA ASP A 152 -4.13 21.83 -1.84
C ASP A 152 -5.47 21.93 -2.56
N PRO A 153 -6.15 20.84 -3.00
CA PRO A 153 -7.51 20.93 -3.55
C PRO A 153 -8.53 21.49 -2.56
N LEU A 154 -8.35 21.27 -1.26
CA LEU A 154 -9.23 21.86 -0.25
C LEU A 154 -8.98 23.37 -0.11
N VAL A 155 -7.72 23.82 -0.23
CA VAL A 155 -7.38 25.24 -0.30
C VAL A 155 -8.03 25.88 -1.51
N GLU A 156 -7.99 25.23 -2.67
CA GLU A 156 -8.59 25.73 -3.91
C GLU A 156 -10.11 25.93 -3.78
N VAL A 157 -10.83 24.95 -3.25
CA VAL A 157 -12.30 25.02 -3.16
C VAL A 157 -12.81 25.88 -2.01
N THR A 158 -12.00 26.10 -0.97
CA THR A 158 -12.43 26.90 0.20
C THR A 158 -11.86 28.31 0.20
N GLY A 159 -10.78 28.57 -0.55
CA GLY A 159 -10.01 29.81 -0.47
C GLY A 159 -9.29 30.02 0.88
N THR A 160 -9.30 29.02 1.77
CA THR A 160 -8.75 29.14 3.11
C THR A 160 -7.27 28.80 3.11
N PRO A 161 -6.38 29.69 3.56
CA PRO A 161 -4.94 29.41 3.66
C PRO A 161 -4.68 28.28 4.68
N MET A 162 -3.91 27.26 4.28
CA MET A 162 -3.58 26.13 5.12
C MET A 162 -2.07 25.97 5.26
N LYS A 163 -1.63 25.58 6.45
CA LYS A 163 -0.24 25.26 6.74
C LYS A 163 -0.12 23.80 7.14
N PHE A 164 0.79 23.08 6.51
CA PHE A 164 1.07 21.69 6.83
C PHE A 164 2.14 21.57 7.89
N VAL A 165 1.92 20.67 8.83
CA VAL A 165 2.89 20.30 9.87
C VAL A 165 3.17 18.80 9.72
N PRO A 166 4.28 18.41 9.04
CA PRO A 166 4.62 17.01 8.85
C PRO A 166 5.23 16.41 10.11
N TYR A 167 4.71 15.26 10.54
CA TYR A 167 5.16 14.55 11.74
C TYR A 167 5.98 13.29 11.44
N GLY A 168 6.19 12.94 10.17
CA GLY A 168 6.94 11.76 9.74
C GLY A 168 6.17 10.44 9.84
N SER A 169 5.03 10.40 10.54
CA SER A 169 4.13 9.23 10.53
C SER A 169 2.72 9.59 10.99
N SER A 170 1.72 8.81 10.54
CA SER A 170 0.31 9.02 10.92
C SER A 170 0.05 8.87 12.43
N GLY A 171 0.86 8.07 13.12
CA GLY A 171 0.76 7.94 14.58
C GLY A 171 1.25 9.18 15.32
N LYS A 172 2.34 9.79 14.82
CA LYS A 172 2.87 11.03 15.37
C LYS A 172 1.97 12.21 15.06
N SER A 173 1.42 12.30 13.83
CA SER A 173 0.48 13.37 13.48
C SER A 173 -0.80 13.33 14.32
N LEU A 174 -1.34 12.13 14.59
CA LEU A 174 -2.46 11.99 15.52
C LEU A 174 -2.10 12.46 16.92
N LYS A 175 -0.93 12.11 17.46
CA LYS A 175 -0.48 12.54 18.78
C LYS A 175 -0.32 14.06 18.85
N GLY A 176 0.31 14.70 17.86
CA GLY A 176 0.46 16.15 17.82
C GLY A 176 -0.88 16.87 17.74
N PHE A 177 -1.81 16.37 16.93
CA PHE A 177 -3.15 16.90 16.84
C PHE A 177 -3.91 16.78 18.18
N VAL A 178 -3.87 15.62 18.83
CA VAL A 178 -4.50 15.41 20.16
C VAL A 178 -3.87 16.30 21.24
N ALA A 179 -2.57 16.61 21.12
CA ALA A 179 -1.88 17.55 22.01
C ALA A 179 -2.24 19.03 21.75
N GLY A 180 -2.98 19.33 20.67
CA GLY A 180 -3.39 20.68 20.34
C GLY A 180 -2.36 21.47 19.50
N ASP A 181 -1.35 20.80 18.95
CA ASP A 181 -0.31 21.47 18.13
C ASP A 181 -0.84 22.01 16.80
N THR A 182 -1.99 21.51 16.34
CA THR A 182 -2.60 21.88 15.06
C THR A 182 -4.13 21.96 15.18
N ASP A 183 -4.75 22.74 14.30
CA ASP A 183 -6.21 22.93 14.26
C ASP A 183 -6.94 21.71 13.74
N MET A 184 -6.35 21.02 12.77
CA MET A 184 -6.94 19.89 12.06
C MET A 184 -5.92 18.77 11.87
N LEU A 185 -6.44 17.58 11.61
CA LEU A 185 -5.66 16.40 11.28
C LEU A 185 -6.12 15.84 9.92
N PHE A 186 -5.16 15.58 9.05
CA PHE A 186 -5.36 14.78 7.86
C PHE A 186 -4.58 13.46 7.99
N THR A 187 -5.29 12.33 7.98
CA THR A 187 -4.68 11.05 8.28
C THR A 187 -5.36 9.89 7.55
N ASN A 188 -4.68 8.74 7.51
CA ASN A 188 -5.28 7.54 6.93
C ASN A 188 -6.41 6.99 7.81
N MET A 189 -7.35 6.29 7.19
CA MET A 189 -8.56 5.77 7.83
C MET A 189 -8.27 4.92 9.09
N PRO A 190 -7.31 3.98 9.12
CA PRO A 190 -7.02 3.23 10.35
C PRO A 190 -6.64 4.11 11.55
N LYS A 191 -5.95 5.23 11.30
CA LYS A 191 -5.58 6.17 12.37
C LYS A 191 -6.74 7.10 12.76
N ALA A 192 -7.57 7.50 11.79
CA ALA A 192 -8.81 8.21 12.06
C ALA A 192 -9.73 7.40 12.98
N VAL A 193 -9.99 6.13 12.62
CA VAL A 193 -10.78 5.21 13.46
C VAL A 193 -10.20 5.09 14.86
N SER A 194 -8.88 4.92 14.98
CA SER A 194 -8.21 4.85 16.29
C SER A 194 -8.33 6.17 17.08
N GLY A 195 -8.25 7.30 16.39
CA GLY A 195 -8.41 8.63 16.99
C GLY A 195 -9.82 8.82 17.57
N VAL A 196 -10.85 8.52 16.78
CA VAL A 196 -12.25 8.59 17.20
C VAL A 196 -12.49 7.68 18.41
N THR A 197 -12.09 6.40 18.32
CA THR A 197 -12.42 5.40 19.34
C THR A 197 -11.62 5.52 20.64
N LYS A 198 -10.37 6.00 20.57
CA LYS A 198 -9.45 6.03 21.72
C LYS A 198 -9.22 7.42 22.27
N ASN A 199 -9.33 8.44 21.46
CA ASN A 199 -8.98 9.82 21.81
C ASN A 199 -10.18 10.77 21.76
N GLY A 200 -11.35 10.30 21.30
CA GLY A 200 -12.58 11.11 21.24
C GLY A 200 -12.53 12.25 20.21
N ILE A 201 -11.59 12.19 19.22
CA ILE A 201 -11.54 13.23 18.17
C ILE A 201 -12.75 13.08 17.24
N SER A 202 -13.16 14.18 16.62
CA SER A 202 -14.18 14.19 15.58
C SER A 202 -13.51 14.08 14.19
N CYS A 203 -13.86 13.05 13.41
CA CYS A 203 -13.51 13.00 12.00
C CYS A 203 -14.79 13.15 11.17
N TRP A 204 -14.85 14.17 10.36
CA TRP A 204 -16.09 14.67 9.75
C TRP A 204 -16.17 14.42 8.24
N ALA A 205 -15.04 14.22 7.56
CA ALA A 205 -15.03 13.91 6.14
C ALA A 205 -13.99 12.88 5.79
N ASN A 206 -14.21 12.23 4.66
CA ASN A 206 -13.27 11.28 4.06
C ASN A 206 -13.14 11.52 2.56
N THR A 207 -12.02 11.10 1.96
CA THR A 207 -11.76 11.25 0.52
C THR A 207 -12.36 10.12 -0.32
N GLY A 208 -13.02 9.14 0.28
CA GLY A 208 -13.63 8.01 -0.43
C GLY A 208 -14.94 8.39 -1.10
N PRO A 209 -15.46 7.51 -1.96
CA PRO A 209 -16.67 7.75 -2.73
C PRO A 209 -17.96 7.55 -1.91
N THR A 210 -17.86 7.07 -0.69
CA THR A 210 -19.01 6.76 0.17
C THR A 210 -18.75 7.18 1.61
N LYS A 211 -19.82 7.32 2.37
CA LYS A 211 -19.74 7.55 3.82
C LYS A 211 -19.02 6.40 4.54
N ILE A 212 -18.07 6.74 5.40
CA ILE A 212 -17.31 5.79 6.23
C ILE A 212 -17.48 6.19 7.68
N LEU A 213 -18.12 5.34 8.49
CA LEU A 213 -18.60 5.71 9.83
C LEU A 213 -19.51 6.95 9.71
N ASP A 214 -19.21 8.00 10.48
CA ASP A 214 -19.95 9.27 10.45
C ASP A 214 -19.27 10.33 9.56
N MET A 215 -18.22 9.95 8.82
CA MET A 215 -17.49 10.84 7.91
C MET A 215 -18.15 10.88 6.54
N GLU A 216 -18.61 12.08 6.15
CA GLU A 216 -19.18 12.28 4.82
C GLU A 216 -18.09 12.26 3.72
N PRO A 217 -18.41 11.86 2.47
CA PRO A 217 -17.50 12.06 1.35
C PRO A 217 -17.15 13.55 1.21
N MET A 218 -15.89 13.85 0.99
CA MET A 218 -15.45 15.24 0.81
C MET A 218 -16.11 15.89 -0.40
N ALA A 219 -16.37 15.11 -1.45
CA ALA A 219 -17.08 15.58 -2.66
C ALA A 219 -18.53 15.98 -2.39
N ASP A 220 -19.19 15.43 -1.36
CA ASP A 220 -20.56 15.84 -0.99
C ASP A 220 -20.58 17.16 -0.22
N LEU A 221 -19.51 17.47 0.50
CA LEU A 221 -19.35 18.71 1.26
C LEU A 221 -18.79 19.86 0.41
N PHE A 222 -17.94 19.52 -0.54
CA PHE A 222 -17.27 20.44 -1.45
C PHE A 222 -17.28 19.83 -2.86
N PRO A 223 -18.32 20.07 -3.68
CA PRO A 223 -18.49 19.43 -4.99
C PRO A 223 -17.32 19.63 -5.97
N ASP A 224 -16.60 20.74 -5.82
CA ASP A 224 -15.41 21.04 -6.63
C ASP A 224 -14.13 20.37 -6.11
N TYR A 225 -14.19 19.66 -4.98
CA TYR A 225 -13.08 18.91 -4.46
C TYR A 225 -12.82 17.67 -5.34
N LYS A 226 -11.74 17.73 -6.11
CA LYS A 226 -11.46 16.74 -7.17
C LYS A 226 -10.64 15.53 -6.71
N TYR A 227 -10.26 15.49 -5.44
CA TYR A 227 -9.43 14.42 -4.93
C TYR A 227 -10.29 13.26 -4.44
N ASN A 228 -10.00 12.08 -4.97
CA ASN A 228 -10.63 10.84 -4.55
C ASN A 228 -9.72 10.04 -3.59
N ASP A 229 -10.12 8.82 -3.29
CA ASP A 229 -9.37 7.89 -2.48
C ASP A 229 -7.98 7.58 -3.05
N ILE A 230 -7.07 7.22 -2.16
CA ILE A 230 -5.73 6.75 -2.53
C ILE A 230 -5.80 5.27 -2.87
N GLN A 231 -5.55 4.94 -4.12
CA GLN A 231 -5.39 3.56 -4.57
C GLN A 231 -3.96 3.08 -4.30
N THR A 232 -3.81 1.82 -3.96
CA THR A 232 -2.52 1.17 -3.83
C THR A 232 -2.30 0.20 -4.98
N PHE A 233 -1.07 0.10 -5.40
CA PHE A 233 -0.62 -0.71 -6.51
C PHE A 233 0.53 -1.57 -6.09
N THR A 234 0.55 -2.78 -6.61
CA THR A 234 1.61 -3.73 -6.33
C THR A 234 2.41 -3.97 -7.59
N TYR A 235 3.70 -3.83 -7.46
CA TYR A 235 4.67 -3.99 -8.52
C TYR A 235 5.65 -5.11 -8.19
N LEU A 236 6.21 -5.69 -9.22
CA LEU A 236 7.28 -6.68 -9.17
C LEU A 236 8.42 -6.21 -10.06
N ASP A 237 9.56 -5.92 -9.44
CA ASP A 237 10.80 -5.88 -10.20
C ASP A 237 11.16 -7.31 -10.60
N SER A 238 11.02 -7.58 -11.88
CA SER A 238 11.22 -8.89 -12.47
C SER A 238 12.68 -9.21 -12.82
N ALA A 239 13.63 -8.41 -12.35
CA ALA A 239 15.05 -8.67 -12.55
C ALA A 239 15.38 -10.12 -12.18
N ASN A 240 15.91 -10.87 -13.15
CA ASN A 240 16.25 -12.29 -12.99
C ASN A 240 15.06 -13.27 -12.81
N LEU A 241 13.83 -12.86 -13.08
CA LEU A 241 12.67 -13.75 -13.17
C LEU A 241 12.38 -14.14 -14.62
N SER A 242 11.90 -15.36 -14.82
CA SER A 242 11.35 -15.77 -16.11
C SER A 242 9.96 -15.15 -16.32
N ALA A 243 9.51 -15.02 -17.57
CA ALA A 243 8.17 -14.57 -17.87
C ALA A 243 7.09 -15.43 -17.19
N SER A 244 7.31 -16.76 -17.11
CA SER A 244 6.40 -17.67 -16.40
C SER A 244 6.36 -17.42 -14.90
N ASP A 245 7.48 -17.02 -14.28
CA ASP A 245 7.50 -16.65 -12.87
C ASP A 245 6.71 -15.35 -12.64
N VAL A 246 6.85 -14.36 -13.52
CA VAL A 246 6.07 -13.10 -13.44
C VAL A 246 4.57 -13.38 -13.51
N GLU A 247 4.12 -14.19 -14.47
CA GLU A 247 2.72 -14.58 -14.58
C GLU A 247 2.23 -15.35 -13.36
N LYS A 248 3.08 -16.19 -12.77
CA LYS A 248 2.78 -16.89 -11.53
C LYS A 248 2.53 -15.91 -10.37
N PHE A 249 3.36 -14.85 -10.26
CA PHE A 249 3.15 -13.83 -9.24
C PHE A 249 1.88 -13.00 -9.49
N ARG A 250 1.54 -12.71 -10.75
CA ARG A 250 0.28 -12.03 -11.08
C ARG A 250 -0.94 -12.85 -10.66
N ALA A 251 -0.95 -14.13 -11.01
CA ALA A 251 -2.01 -15.05 -10.59
C ALA A 251 -2.09 -15.17 -9.06
N ALA A 252 -0.93 -15.32 -8.39
CA ALA A 252 -0.85 -15.40 -6.94
C ALA A 252 -1.39 -14.13 -6.28
N TRP A 253 -1.07 -12.95 -6.80
CA TRP A 253 -1.58 -11.68 -6.27
C TRP A 253 -3.11 -11.62 -6.30
N VAL A 254 -3.72 -12.01 -7.43
CA VAL A 254 -5.18 -12.07 -7.57
C VAL A 254 -5.79 -13.05 -6.58
N ASN A 255 -5.18 -14.22 -6.37
CA ASN A 255 -5.66 -15.23 -5.42
C ASN A 255 -5.56 -14.74 -3.98
N VAL A 256 -4.43 -14.12 -3.62
CA VAL A 256 -4.21 -13.55 -2.27
C VAL A 256 -5.25 -12.47 -1.95
N LEU A 257 -5.62 -11.63 -2.91
CA LEU A 257 -6.66 -10.62 -2.69
C LEU A 257 -8.06 -11.22 -2.48
N LYS A 258 -8.31 -12.45 -2.96
CA LYS A 258 -9.57 -13.19 -2.74
C LYS A 258 -9.58 -13.97 -1.42
N ASP A 259 -8.44 -14.07 -0.74
CA ASP A 259 -8.35 -14.79 0.54
C ASP A 259 -9.22 -14.12 1.62
N GLU A 260 -9.95 -14.93 2.38
CA GLU A 260 -10.90 -14.44 3.40
C GLU A 260 -10.18 -13.63 4.50
N ALA A 261 -8.95 -14.00 4.86
CA ALA A 261 -8.18 -13.25 5.86
C ALA A 261 -7.81 -11.86 5.33
N VAL A 262 -7.49 -11.74 4.03
CA VAL A 262 -7.20 -10.47 3.36
C VAL A 262 -8.48 -9.62 3.28
N ALA A 263 -9.59 -10.19 2.84
CA ALA A 263 -10.86 -9.50 2.79
C ALA A 263 -11.31 -9.02 4.18
N GLY A 264 -11.16 -9.84 5.20
CA GLY A 264 -11.42 -9.50 6.60
C GLY A 264 -10.52 -8.37 7.11
N HIS A 265 -9.24 -8.39 6.77
CA HIS A 265 -8.30 -7.34 7.12
C HIS A 265 -8.65 -6.01 6.45
N ILE A 266 -8.93 -6.01 5.15
CA ILE A 266 -9.36 -4.85 4.37
C ILE A 266 -10.61 -4.21 5.04
N LYS A 267 -11.62 -5.02 5.33
CA LYS A 267 -12.84 -4.58 6.01
C LYS A 267 -12.56 -4.00 7.41
N LYS A 268 -11.75 -4.69 8.21
CA LYS A 268 -11.37 -4.25 9.57
C LYS A 268 -10.64 -2.91 9.57
N LYS A 269 -9.77 -2.70 8.59
CA LYS A 269 -8.98 -1.46 8.45
C LYS A 269 -9.75 -0.35 7.74
N LYS A 270 -11.01 -0.58 7.35
CA LYS A 270 -11.83 0.37 6.57
C LYS A 270 -11.13 0.80 5.28
N LEU A 271 -10.53 -0.14 4.62
CA LEU A 271 -9.95 -0.01 3.28
C LEU A 271 -11.00 -0.41 2.24
N PHE A 272 -10.82 0.02 1.00
CA PHE A 272 -11.65 -0.42 -0.11
C PHE A 272 -11.03 -1.65 -0.77
N HIS A 273 -11.86 -2.65 -1.02
CA HIS A 273 -11.42 -3.83 -1.76
C HIS A 273 -11.12 -3.47 -3.22
N PRO A 274 -10.12 -4.08 -3.87
CA PRO A 274 -9.79 -3.81 -5.27
C PRO A 274 -10.99 -3.90 -6.24
N SER A 275 -11.94 -4.78 -5.99
CA SER A 275 -13.15 -4.93 -6.80
C SER A 275 -13.99 -3.64 -6.92
N VAL A 276 -13.82 -2.67 -6.03
CA VAL A 276 -14.47 -1.36 -6.11
C VAL A 276 -13.96 -0.55 -7.31
N TYR A 277 -12.74 -0.85 -7.76
CA TYR A 277 -12.08 -0.14 -8.86
C TYR A 277 -12.18 -0.86 -10.21
N GLY A 278 -12.76 -2.04 -10.22
CA GLY A 278 -12.83 -2.92 -11.38
C GLY A 278 -11.52 -3.69 -11.64
N ASP A 279 -11.61 -4.69 -12.50
CA ASP A 279 -10.44 -5.45 -12.96
C ASP A 279 -9.80 -4.68 -14.12
N LEU A 280 -8.84 -3.81 -13.79
CA LEU A 280 -8.11 -3.05 -14.81
C LEU A 280 -6.99 -3.89 -15.39
N SER A 281 -6.89 -3.94 -16.70
CA SER A 281 -5.71 -4.45 -17.39
C SER A 281 -4.49 -3.52 -17.16
N PRO A 282 -3.26 -4.01 -17.36
CA PRO A 282 -2.07 -3.17 -17.28
C PRO A 282 -2.14 -1.91 -18.17
N ALA A 283 -2.74 -2.02 -19.35
CA ALA A 283 -2.89 -0.91 -20.30
C ALA A 283 -3.91 0.13 -19.82
N GLU A 284 -5.09 -0.30 -19.35
CA GLU A 284 -6.10 0.58 -18.75
C GLU A 284 -5.56 1.26 -17.52
N TRP A 285 -4.77 0.53 -16.77
CA TRP A 285 -4.11 1.03 -15.59
C TRP A 285 -3.09 2.13 -15.93
N ALA A 286 -2.18 1.88 -16.89
CA ALA A 286 -1.22 2.87 -17.37
C ALA A 286 -1.92 4.15 -17.89
N ALA A 287 -3.03 3.99 -18.62
CA ALA A 287 -3.84 5.12 -19.09
C ALA A 287 -4.48 5.92 -17.95
N LYS A 288 -4.91 5.23 -16.88
CA LYS A 288 -5.46 5.87 -15.68
C LYS A 288 -4.40 6.65 -14.91
N LEU A 289 -3.18 6.09 -14.79
CA LEU A 289 -2.05 6.76 -14.17
C LEU A 289 -1.59 7.99 -14.99
N ASP A 290 -1.48 7.86 -16.30
CA ASP A 290 -1.11 8.96 -17.18
C ASP A 290 -2.11 10.11 -17.08
N LYS A 291 -3.40 9.80 -17.00
CA LYS A 291 -4.45 10.80 -16.78
C LYS A 291 -4.37 11.45 -15.40
N ALA A 292 -4.06 10.69 -14.36
CA ALA A 292 -3.85 11.21 -13.01
C ALA A 292 -2.62 12.13 -12.98
N GLY A 293 -1.48 11.68 -13.51
CA GLY A 293 -0.24 12.45 -13.55
C GLY A 293 -0.38 13.76 -14.31
N LYS A 294 -1.12 13.81 -15.42
CA LYS A 294 -1.40 15.06 -16.15
C LYS A 294 -2.21 16.07 -15.34
N ASN A 295 -3.04 15.63 -14.43
CA ASN A 295 -3.80 16.53 -13.55
C ASN A 295 -2.94 17.10 -12.41
N TRP A 296 -1.79 16.48 -12.10
CA TRP A 296 -0.89 16.89 -11.02
C TRP A 296 0.36 17.64 -11.49
N VAL A 297 0.89 17.28 -12.64
CA VAL A 297 2.13 17.87 -13.20
C VAL A 297 1.87 19.21 -13.92
N GLY A 298 0.64 19.62 -14.04
CA GLY A 298 0.23 20.83 -14.78
C GLY A 298 0.17 22.11 -13.96
N LYS A 299 0.81 22.19 -12.78
CA LYS A 299 0.88 23.44 -12.00
C LYS A 299 2.25 23.65 -11.38
#